data_8803a7c52f0c077f37becc7d258c3832
#
_entry.id   8803a7c52f0c077f37becc7d258c3832
#
_cell.length_a   1.000
_cell.length_b   1.000
_cell.length_c   1.000
_cell.angle_alpha   90.00
_cell.angle_beta   90.00
_cell.angle_gamma   90.00
#
_symmetry.space_group_name_H-M   'P 1'
#
loop_
_entity.id
_entity.type
_entity.pdbx_description
1 polymer ?
#
loop_
_entity_poly.entity_id
_entity_poly.type
_entity_poly.pdbx_seq_one_letter_code
_entity_poly.pdbx_strand_id
1 'polypeptide(L)'
;MLVFWLDILGTAVFAVSGVLLAGKLRMDPFGVLVLGVVTAVGGGTIRDMALANGPVFWVKDPTDLVVAMITCVLTLLLVRQPRRLPKWVLPVLDAVGLAVFVGIGVNKAFAAGTGPLVAICMGVITGVGGGIIRDVLAREIPMILRTEIYATACIIGGIVHATAFYTFGMPLQQAMMLGMLISLAIRLAAIRWHLKLPAFILER
;
A
#
# COMPACT_ATOMS: atom_id res chain seq x y z
N MET A 1 -5.43 13.51 -13.95
CA MET A 1 -4.18 13.01 -14.57
C MET A 1 -3.18 12.50 -13.53
N LEU A 2 -2.70 13.34 -12.59
CA LEU A 2 -1.69 12.91 -11.59
C LEU A 2 -2.13 11.71 -10.74
N VAL A 3 -3.32 11.74 -10.15
CA VAL A 3 -3.86 10.65 -9.32
C VAL A 3 -3.94 9.34 -10.10
N PHE A 4 -4.35 9.37 -11.35
CA PHE A 4 -4.39 8.20 -12.23
C PHE A 4 -2.99 7.56 -12.40
N TRP A 5 -1.96 8.35 -12.71
CA TRP A 5 -0.62 7.80 -12.88
C TRP A 5 -0.03 7.27 -11.56
N LEU A 6 -0.36 7.91 -10.44
CA LEU A 6 0.03 7.42 -9.11
C LEU A 6 -0.67 6.11 -8.77
N ASP A 7 -1.93 5.94 -9.14
CA ASP A 7 -2.70 4.70 -8.95
C ASP A 7 -2.06 3.55 -9.74
N ILE A 8 -1.78 3.77 -11.03
CA ILE A 8 -1.05 2.82 -11.88
C ILE A 8 0.31 2.46 -11.28
N LEU A 9 1.08 3.46 -10.82
CA LEU A 9 2.39 3.23 -10.18
C LEU A 9 2.25 2.39 -8.90
N GLY A 10 1.33 2.75 -8.02
CA GLY A 10 1.07 2.04 -6.77
C GLY A 10 0.66 0.59 -7.03
N THR A 11 -0.27 0.39 -7.98
CA THR A 11 -0.73 -0.93 -8.43
C THR A 11 0.43 -1.77 -8.95
N ALA A 12 1.25 -1.23 -9.85
CA ALA A 12 2.41 -1.94 -10.39
C ALA A 12 3.43 -2.30 -9.29
N VAL A 13 3.77 -1.36 -8.40
CA VAL A 13 4.73 -1.60 -7.32
C VAL A 13 4.22 -2.67 -6.34
N PHE A 14 2.94 -2.65 -5.99
CA PHE A 14 2.36 -3.69 -5.12
C PHE A 14 2.26 -5.04 -5.82
N ALA A 15 1.93 -5.09 -7.12
CA ALA A 15 1.98 -6.32 -7.91
C ALA A 15 3.39 -6.94 -7.89
N VAL A 16 4.44 -6.13 -8.16
CA VAL A 16 5.84 -6.58 -8.07
C VAL A 16 6.15 -7.13 -6.68
N SER A 17 5.73 -6.45 -5.61
CA SER A 17 6.01 -6.89 -4.24
C SER A 17 5.39 -8.25 -3.94
N GLY A 18 4.16 -8.50 -4.42
CA GLY A 18 3.47 -9.79 -4.30
C GLY A 18 4.19 -10.91 -5.06
N VAL A 19 4.58 -10.66 -6.32
CA VAL A 19 5.34 -11.60 -7.16
C VAL A 19 6.68 -11.95 -6.50
N LEU A 20 7.41 -10.97 -5.98
CA LEU A 20 8.70 -11.22 -5.34
C LEU A 20 8.56 -12.07 -4.07
N LEU A 21 7.52 -11.85 -3.26
CA LEU A 21 7.27 -12.68 -2.09
C LEU A 21 6.89 -14.10 -2.49
N ALA A 22 5.95 -14.26 -3.44
CA ALA A 22 5.54 -15.57 -3.96
C ALA A 22 6.73 -16.36 -4.52
N GLY A 23 7.61 -15.69 -5.27
CA GLY A 23 8.82 -16.31 -5.84
C GLY A 23 9.83 -16.74 -4.76
N LYS A 24 9.97 -15.98 -3.66
CA LYS A 24 10.79 -16.40 -2.50
C LYS A 24 10.24 -17.68 -1.85
N LEU A 25 8.92 -17.84 -1.83
CA LEU A 25 8.22 -18.99 -1.25
C LEU A 25 8.06 -20.16 -2.22
N ARG A 26 8.55 -20.04 -3.46
CA ARG A 26 8.46 -21.08 -4.52
C ARG A 26 7.00 -21.44 -4.88
N MET A 27 6.10 -20.46 -4.88
CA MET A 27 4.76 -20.67 -5.39
C MET A 27 4.80 -20.99 -6.89
N ASP A 28 3.80 -21.70 -7.38
CA ASP A 28 3.61 -21.95 -8.81
C ASP A 28 3.23 -20.64 -9.56
N PRO A 29 3.30 -20.60 -10.89
CA PRO A 29 3.00 -19.39 -11.66
C PRO A 29 1.60 -18.80 -11.40
N PHE A 30 0.60 -19.67 -11.15
CA PHE A 30 -0.74 -19.25 -10.83
C PHE A 30 -0.81 -18.59 -9.44
N GLY A 31 -0.20 -19.20 -8.43
CA GLY A 31 -0.07 -18.64 -7.09
C GLY A 31 0.67 -17.29 -7.08
N VAL A 32 1.72 -17.15 -7.90
CA VAL A 32 2.44 -15.89 -8.10
C VAL A 32 1.51 -14.81 -8.66
N LEU A 33 0.71 -15.15 -9.69
CA LEU A 33 -0.25 -14.21 -10.28
C LEU A 33 -1.31 -13.79 -9.28
N VAL A 34 -1.92 -14.76 -8.57
CA VAL A 34 -2.94 -14.49 -7.54
C VAL A 34 -2.38 -13.59 -6.46
N LEU A 35 -1.21 -13.92 -5.88
CA LEU A 35 -0.63 -13.13 -4.79
C LEU A 35 -0.29 -11.70 -5.24
N GLY A 36 0.26 -11.53 -6.45
CA GLY A 36 0.57 -10.22 -7.00
C GLY A 36 -0.67 -9.37 -7.24
N VAL A 37 -1.68 -9.92 -7.90
CA VAL A 37 -2.93 -9.21 -8.19
C VAL A 37 -3.66 -8.82 -6.90
N VAL A 38 -3.83 -9.77 -5.96
CA VAL A 38 -4.53 -9.49 -4.69
C VAL A 38 -3.78 -8.45 -3.85
N THR A 39 -2.45 -8.45 -3.89
CA THR A 39 -1.65 -7.40 -3.23
C THR A 39 -1.94 -6.03 -3.83
N ALA A 40 -2.01 -5.95 -5.16
CA ALA A 40 -2.18 -4.70 -5.89
C ALA A 40 -3.56 -4.06 -5.68
N VAL A 41 -4.63 -4.86 -5.76
CA VAL A 41 -6.01 -4.33 -5.72
C VAL A 41 -6.70 -4.47 -4.35
N GLY A 42 -6.14 -5.26 -3.44
CA GLY A 42 -6.80 -5.66 -2.19
C GLY A 42 -7.13 -4.50 -1.26
N GLY A 43 -6.19 -3.58 -1.05
CA GLY A 43 -6.39 -2.41 -0.17
C GLY A 43 -7.49 -1.48 -0.68
N GLY A 44 -7.49 -1.18 -1.98
CA GLY A 44 -8.53 -0.39 -2.64
C GLY A 44 -9.90 -1.08 -2.62
N THR A 45 -9.91 -2.41 -2.74
CA THR A 45 -11.15 -3.21 -2.63
C THR A 45 -11.78 -3.07 -1.26
N ILE A 46 -10.99 -3.25 -0.18
CA ILE A 46 -11.48 -3.09 1.21
C ILE A 46 -12.00 -1.66 1.43
N ARG A 47 -11.27 -0.65 0.94
CA ARG A 47 -11.69 0.76 1.02
C ARG A 47 -13.05 0.98 0.38
N ASP A 48 -13.22 0.56 -0.88
CA ASP A 48 -14.45 0.83 -1.63
C ASP A 48 -15.64 0.07 -1.03
N MET A 49 -15.43 -1.15 -0.52
CA MET A 49 -16.45 -1.88 0.23
C MET A 49 -16.82 -1.18 1.54
N ALA A 50 -15.85 -0.63 2.27
CA ALA A 50 -16.10 0.07 3.53
C ALA A 50 -16.80 1.43 3.32
N LEU A 51 -16.44 2.16 2.26
CA LEU A 51 -17.09 3.43 1.91
C LEU A 51 -18.49 3.25 1.32
N ALA A 52 -18.80 2.04 0.80
CA ALA A 52 -20.08 1.69 0.19
C ALA A 52 -20.59 2.73 -0.85
N ASN A 53 -19.68 3.41 -1.54
CA ASN A 53 -19.98 4.48 -2.49
C ASN A 53 -19.89 3.96 -3.93
N GLY A 54 -20.71 2.97 -4.27
CA GLY A 54 -20.76 2.34 -5.57
C GLY A 54 -19.98 1.03 -5.67
N PRO A 55 -19.79 0.47 -6.88
CA PRO A 55 -19.02 -0.75 -7.09
C PRO A 55 -17.54 -0.52 -6.83
N VAL A 56 -16.83 -1.59 -6.48
CA VAL A 56 -15.37 -1.58 -6.32
C VAL A 56 -14.70 -1.06 -7.60
N PHE A 57 -13.65 -0.27 -7.46
CA PHE A 57 -13.03 0.49 -8.56
C PHE A 57 -12.69 -0.36 -9.79
N TRP A 58 -12.08 -1.53 -9.61
CA TRP A 58 -11.69 -2.40 -10.73
C TRP A 58 -12.86 -3.15 -11.39
N VAL A 59 -14.04 -3.18 -10.74
CA VAL A 59 -15.28 -3.68 -11.37
C VAL A 59 -15.84 -2.63 -12.31
N LYS A 60 -15.70 -1.35 -11.98
CA LYS A 60 -16.15 -0.23 -12.81
C LYS A 60 -15.17 0.05 -13.95
N ASP A 61 -13.88 0.05 -13.67
CA ASP A 61 -12.80 0.26 -14.63
C ASP A 61 -11.69 -0.78 -14.40
N PRO A 62 -11.54 -1.79 -15.26
CA PRO A 62 -10.59 -2.88 -15.06
C PRO A 62 -9.12 -2.49 -15.31
N THR A 63 -8.80 -1.23 -15.57
CA THR A 63 -7.44 -0.78 -15.89
C THR A 63 -6.43 -1.23 -14.85
N ASP A 64 -6.70 -1.02 -13.54
CA ASP A 64 -5.77 -1.42 -12.48
C ASP A 64 -5.60 -2.94 -12.39
N LEU A 65 -6.67 -3.71 -12.63
CA LEU A 65 -6.62 -5.16 -12.68
C LEU A 65 -5.73 -5.65 -13.84
N VAL A 66 -5.88 -5.05 -15.02
CA VAL A 66 -5.06 -5.34 -16.21
C VAL A 66 -3.60 -4.96 -15.97
N VAL A 67 -3.34 -3.79 -15.40
CA VAL A 67 -1.98 -3.35 -15.01
C VAL A 67 -1.36 -4.32 -14.03
N ALA A 68 -2.09 -4.74 -12.99
CA ALA A 68 -1.60 -5.70 -12.02
C ALA A 68 -1.22 -7.04 -12.70
N MET A 69 -2.10 -7.58 -13.55
CA MET A 69 -1.83 -8.84 -14.27
C MET A 69 -0.61 -8.74 -15.20
N ILE A 70 -0.54 -7.68 -16.02
CA ILE A 70 0.60 -7.45 -16.93
C ILE A 70 1.89 -7.32 -16.10
N THR A 71 1.87 -6.54 -15.02
CA THR A 71 3.03 -6.35 -14.16
C THR A 71 3.48 -7.67 -13.52
N CYS A 72 2.55 -8.51 -13.07
CA CYS A 72 2.85 -9.84 -12.53
C CYS A 72 3.56 -10.71 -13.57
N VAL A 73 3.02 -10.78 -14.79
CA VAL A 73 3.62 -11.58 -15.87
C VAL A 73 5.00 -11.06 -16.24
N LEU A 74 5.15 -9.74 -16.44
CA LEU A 74 6.45 -9.13 -16.74
C LEU A 74 7.47 -9.40 -15.62
N THR A 75 7.07 -9.23 -14.35
CA THR A 75 7.95 -9.48 -13.21
C THR A 75 8.38 -10.95 -13.15
N LEU A 76 7.45 -11.88 -13.39
CA LEU A 76 7.73 -13.33 -13.43
C LEU A 76 8.75 -13.68 -14.53
N LEU A 77 8.64 -13.06 -15.69
CA LEU A 77 9.55 -13.30 -16.83
C LEU A 77 10.93 -12.66 -16.61
N LEU A 78 10.98 -11.47 -16.02
CA LEU A 78 12.21 -10.70 -15.85
C LEU A 78 13.01 -11.12 -14.61
N VAL A 79 12.33 -11.44 -13.50
CA VAL A 79 12.96 -11.77 -12.22
C VAL A 79 13.12 -13.27 -12.06
N ARG A 80 14.17 -13.84 -12.67
CA ARG A 80 14.43 -15.29 -12.62
C ARG A 80 14.83 -15.82 -11.24
N GLN A 81 15.37 -15.00 -10.36
CA GLN A 81 15.91 -15.41 -9.06
C GLN A 81 15.50 -14.45 -7.92
N PRO A 82 14.23 -14.46 -7.49
CA PRO A 82 13.73 -13.55 -6.44
C PRO A 82 14.47 -13.69 -5.10
N ARG A 83 15.03 -14.88 -4.84
CA ARG A 83 15.79 -15.17 -3.60
C ARG A 83 17.14 -14.46 -3.51
N ARG A 84 17.73 -14.08 -4.65
CA ARG A 84 19.01 -13.36 -4.69
C ARG A 84 18.85 -11.86 -4.49
N LEU A 85 17.62 -11.35 -4.55
CA LEU A 85 17.38 -9.93 -4.31
C LEU A 85 17.69 -9.56 -2.86
N PRO A 86 18.29 -8.40 -2.63
CA PRO A 86 18.57 -7.89 -1.28
C PRO A 86 17.30 -7.83 -0.43
N LYS A 87 17.44 -8.08 0.87
CA LYS A 87 16.31 -8.13 1.82
C LYS A 87 15.53 -6.82 1.91
N TRP A 88 16.15 -5.68 1.59
CA TRP A 88 15.53 -4.35 1.62
C TRP A 88 14.59 -4.05 0.43
N VAL A 89 14.69 -4.82 -0.67
CA VAL A 89 13.90 -4.55 -1.89
C VAL A 89 12.41 -4.64 -1.62
N LEU A 90 11.94 -5.70 -0.98
CA LEU A 90 10.53 -5.88 -0.66
C LEU A 90 9.99 -4.78 0.27
N PRO A 91 10.64 -4.44 1.40
CA PRO A 91 10.21 -3.33 2.23
C PRO A 91 10.20 -1.97 1.53
N VAL A 92 11.12 -1.70 0.60
CA VAL A 92 11.15 -0.42 -0.13
C VAL A 92 10.01 -0.35 -1.15
N LEU A 93 9.77 -1.41 -1.92
CA LEU A 93 8.61 -1.47 -2.83
C LEU A 93 7.30 -1.29 -2.05
N ASP A 94 7.18 -1.99 -0.93
CA ASP A 94 6.02 -1.86 -0.05
C ASP A 94 5.86 -0.42 0.48
N ALA A 95 6.95 0.25 0.86
CA ALA A 95 6.91 1.64 1.32
C ALA A 95 6.42 2.62 0.25
N VAL A 96 6.81 2.41 -1.01
CA VAL A 96 6.35 3.24 -2.14
C VAL A 96 4.86 3.03 -2.40
N GLY A 97 4.42 1.77 -2.53
CA GLY A 97 3.01 1.45 -2.76
C GLY A 97 2.11 1.93 -1.61
N LEU A 98 2.55 1.70 -0.38
CA LEU A 98 1.87 2.16 0.84
C LEU A 98 1.68 3.69 0.84
N ALA A 99 2.72 4.46 0.58
CA ALA A 99 2.64 5.92 0.58
C ALA A 99 1.65 6.44 -0.46
N VAL A 100 1.70 5.88 -1.69
CA VAL A 100 0.76 6.22 -2.77
C VAL A 100 -0.67 5.91 -2.34
N PHE A 101 -0.94 4.71 -1.85
CA PHE A 101 -2.30 4.29 -1.51
C PHE A 101 -2.86 4.93 -0.24
N VAL A 102 -2.01 5.36 0.72
CA VAL A 102 -2.45 6.22 1.82
C VAL A 102 -3.02 7.53 1.27
N GLY A 103 -2.29 8.19 0.37
CA GLY A 103 -2.75 9.44 -0.25
C GLY A 103 -4.05 9.27 -1.04
N ILE A 104 -4.13 8.24 -1.90
CA ILE A 104 -5.33 7.94 -2.68
C ILE A 104 -6.51 7.57 -1.78
N GLY A 105 -6.29 6.81 -0.72
CA GLY A 105 -7.32 6.41 0.23
C GLY A 105 -7.95 7.60 0.95
N VAL A 106 -7.14 8.54 1.45
CA VAL A 106 -7.62 9.80 2.04
C VAL A 106 -8.42 10.62 1.01
N ASN A 107 -7.91 10.77 -0.21
CA ASN A 107 -8.62 11.49 -1.29
C ASN A 107 -9.98 10.89 -1.60
N LYS A 108 -10.06 9.58 -1.76
CA LYS A 108 -11.31 8.87 -2.07
C LYS A 108 -12.32 9.01 -0.94
N ALA A 109 -11.88 8.96 0.32
CA ALA A 109 -12.74 9.17 1.48
C ALA A 109 -13.29 10.61 1.53
N PHE A 110 -12.47 11.63 1.30
CA PHE A 110 -12.95 13.01 1.22
C PHE A 110 -13.92 13.20 0.04
N ALA A 111 -13.65 12.59 -1.12
CA ALA A 111 -14.58 12.63 -2.25
C ALA A 111 -15.92 11.92 -1.95
N ALA A 112 -15.93 10.94 -1.05
CA ALA A 112 -17.15 10.30 -0.53
C ALA A 112 -17.86 11.11 0.57
N GLY A 113 -17.36 12.32 0.92
CA GLY A 113 -17.96 13.19 1.92
C GLY A 113 -17.67 12.83 3.38
N THR A 114 -16.65 12.00 3.63
CA THR A 114 -16.31 11.61 5.02
C THR A 114 -15.52 12.71 5.75
N GLY A 115 -15.61 12.69 7.09
CA GLY A 115 -14.80 13.58 7.93
C GLY A 115 -13.32 13.15 7.99
N PRO A 116 -12.44 14.05 8.52
CA PRO A 116 -10.99 13.84 8.53
C PRO A 116 -10.54 12.53 9.18
N LEU A 117 -11.13 12.16 10.32
CA LEU A 117 -10.76 10.93 11.02
C LEU A 117 -11.01 9.68 10.15
N VAL A 118 -12.20 9.60 9.53
CA VAL A 118 -12.55 8.48 8.65
C VAL A 118 -11.65 8.48 7.42
N ALA A 119 -11.35 9.65 6.86
CA ALA A 119 -10.45 9.77 5.72
C ALA A 119 -9.04 9.25 6.04
N ILE A 120 -8.49 9.58 7.22
CA ILE A 120 -7.19 9.04 7.68
C ILE A 120 -7.27 7.51 7.80
N CYS A 121 -8.32 6.99 8.46
CA CYS A 121 -8.50 5.53 8.58
C CYS A 121 -8.58 4.85 7.20
N MET A 122 -9.32 5.41 6.25
CA MET A 122 -9.42 4.87 4.89
C MET A 122 -8.07 4.94 4.15
N GLY A 123 -7.29 5.98 4.37
CA GLY A 123 -5.92 6.07 3.88
C GLY A 123 -5.05 4.92 4.41
N VAL A 124 -5.06 4.72 5.72
CA VAL A 124 -4.30 3.61 6.36
C VAL A 124 -4.77 2.26 5.82
N ILE A 125 -6.08 1.98 5.83
CA ILE A 125 -6.64 0.71 5.34
C ILE A 125 -6.24 0.47 3.88
N THR A 126 -6.31 1.49 3.04
CA THR A 126 -5.95 1.37 1.61
C THR A 126 -4.47 1.06 1.45
N GLY A 127 -3.61 1.79 2.16
CA GLY A 127 -2.16 1.63 2.04
C GLY A 127 -1.63 0.31 2.58
N VAL A 128 -2.20 -0.20 3.71
CA VAL A 128 -1.70 -1.42 4.35
C VAL A 128 -2.44 -2.68 3.90
N GLY A 129 -3.69 -2.56 3.43
CA GLY A 129 -4.59 -3.69 3.20
C GLY A 129 -4.04 -4.71 2.20
N GLY A 130 -3.48 -4.24 1.08
CA GLY A 130 -2.84 -5.12 0.09
C GLY A 130 -1.68 -5.92 0.67
N GLY A 131 -0.81 -5.25 1.44
CA GLY A 131 0.32 -5.88 2.13
C GLY A 131 -0.12 -6.90 3.20
N ILE A 132 -1.18 -6.60 3.95
CA ILE A 132 -1.73 -7.55 4.93
C ILE A 132 -2.23 -8.81 4.24
N ILE A 133 -3.05 -8.67 3.19
CA ILE A 133 -3.58 -9.82 2.45
C ILE A 133 -2.44 -10.64 1.86
N ARG A 134 -1.46 -10.00 1.24
CA ARG A 134 -0.25 -10.64 0.72
C ARG A 134 0.44 -11.50 1.78
N ASP A 135 0.77 -10.88 2.91
CA ASP A 135 1.56 -11.54 3.94
C ASP A 135 0.77 -12.70 4.58
N VAL A 136 -0.54 -12.51 4.85
CA VAL A 136 -1.41 -13.57 5.39
C VAL A 136 -1.54 -14.76 4.43
N LEU A 137 -1.78 -14.51 3.13
CA LEU A 137 -1.83 -15.58 2.13
C LEU A 137 -0.49 -16.29 1.98
N ALA A 138 0.60 -15.58 2.18
CA ALA A 138 1.96 -16.10 2.18
C ALA A 138 2.33 -16.84 3.49
N ARG A 139 1.45 -16.89 4.48
CA ARG A 139 1.70 -17.42 5.83
C ARG A 139 2.86 -16.72 6.55
N GLU A 140 3.07 -15.46 6.24
CA GLU A 140 4.03 -14.60 6.90
C GLU A 140 3.32 -13.68 7.90
N ILE A 141 4.02 -13.27 8.95
CA ILE A 141 3.49 -12.25 9.86
C ILE A 141 3.43 -10.91 9.11
N PRO A 142 2.25 -10.29 8.97
CA PRO A 142 2.11 -9.00 8.28
C PRO A 142 3.08 -7.94 8.81
N MET A 143 3.69 -7.15 7.89
CA MET A 143 4.66 -6.12 8.27
C MET A 143 4.11 -5.12 9.26
N ILE A 144 2.80 -4.81 9.20
CA ILE A 144 2.12 -3.91 10.12
C ILE A 144 2.12 -4.41 11.58
N LEU A 145 2.19 -5.74 11.79
CA LEU A 145 2.20 -6.37 13.10
C LEU A 145 3.62 -6.62 13.64
N ARG A 146 4.62 -6.33 12.83
CA ARG A 146 6.02 -6.37 13.28
C ARG A 146 6.35 -5.09 14.05
N THR A 147 7.43 -5.10 14.82
CA THR A 147 7.86 -3.95 15.64
C THR A 147 8.36 -2.74 14.83
N GLU A 148 8.09 -2.68 13.54
CA GLU A 148 8.55 -1.62 12.66
C GLU A 148 7.64 -0.38 12.69
N ILE A 149 8.22 0.76 12.37
CA ILE A 149 7.47 1.99 12.11
C ILE A 149 6.79 1.85 10.73
N TYR A 150 5.62 1.23 10.70
CA TYR A 150 4.85 0.93 9.49
C TYR A 150 3.51 1.66 9.50
N ALA A 151 2.57 1.26 10.36
CA ALA A 151 1.27 1.90 10.47
C ALA A 151 1.38 3.37 10.93
N THR A 152 2.34 3.67 11.80
CA THR A 152 2.61 5.04 12.27
C THR A 152 2.99 5.98 11.13
N ALA A 153 3.76 5.51 10.14
CA ALA A 153 4.08 6.31 8.96
C ALA A 153 2.83 6.61 8.12
N CYS A 154 1.93 5.62 7.96
CA CYS A 154 0.64 5.82 7.28
C CYS A 154 -0.24 6.82 8.00
N ILE A 155 -0.36 6.68 9.33
CA ILE A 155 -1.17 7.55 10.18
C ILE A 155 -0.65 8.99 10.09
N ILE A 156 0.66 9.20 10.26
CA ILE A 156 1.27 10.54 10.20
C ILE A 156 1.05 11.16 8.82
N GLY A 157 1.30 10.42 7.73
CA GLY A 157 1.07 10.93 6.39
C GLY A 157 -0.40 11.23 6.11
N GLY A 158 -1.32 10.38 6.60
CA GLY A 158 -2.76 10.64 6.53
C GLY A 158 -3.20 11.87 7.32
N ILE A 159 -2.64 12.08 8.53
CA ILE A 159 -2.88 13.28 9.35
C ILE A 159 -2.37 14.52 8.62
N VAL A 160 -1.15 14.50 8.10
CA VAL A 160 -0.57 15.63 7.35
C VAL A 160 -1.46 15.98 6.15
N HIS A 161 -1.87 14.97 5.37
CA HIS A 161 -2.77 15.18 4.23
C HIS A 161 -4.11 15.79 4.66
N ALA A 162 -4.77 15.19 5.65
CA ALA A 162 -6.07 15.65 6.12
C ALA A 162 -6.00 17.08 6.72
N THR A 163 -4.97 17.38 7.50
CA THR A 163 -4.75 18.70 8.11
C THR A 163 -4.43 19.76 7.05
N ALA A 164 -3.56 19.44 6.09
CA ALA A 164 -3.21 20.34 5.00
C ALA A 164 -4.45 20.72 4.17
N PHE A 165 -5.30 19.75 3.86
CA PHE A 165 -6.52 19.99 3.11
C PHE A 165 -7.60 20.69 3.95
N TYR A 166 -7.96 20.11 5.12
CA TYR A 166 -9.13 20.50 5.88
C TYR A 166 -8.91 21.76 6.71
N THR A 167 -7.71 21.93 7.30
CA THR A 167 -7.41 23.04 8.19
C THR A 167 -6.75 24.20 7.48
N PHE A 168 -5.81 23.92 6.56
CA PHE A 168 -5.07 24.98 5.86
C PHE A 168 -5.64 25.31 4.48
N GLY A 169 -6.72 24.65 4.03
CA GLY A 169 -7.36 24.93 2.73
C GLY A 169 -6.47 24.64 1.51
N MET A 170 -5.44 23.81 1.68
CA MET A 170 -4.55 23.45 0.58
C MET A 170 -5.31 22.67 -0.49
N PRO A 171 -5.03 22.87 -1.81
CA PRO A 171 -5.63 22.05 -2.85
C PRO A 171 -5.43 20.55 -2.58
N LEU A 172 -6.48 19.75 -2.75
CA LEU A 172 -6.51 18.33 -2.37
C LEU A 172 -5.34 17.53 -2.94
N GLN A 173 -4.93 17.80 -4.19
CA GLN A 173 -3.80 17.13 -4.82
C GLN A 173 -2.46 17.48 -4.17
N GLN A 174 -2.26 18.73 -3.78
CA GLN A 174 -1.02 19.17 -3.11
C GLN A 174 -0.94 18.58 -1.70
N ALA A 175 -2.05 18.61 -0.96
CA ALA A 175 -2.15 17.97 0.35
C ALA A 175 -1.86 16.47 0.28
N MET A 176 -2.38 15.79 -0.75
CA MET A 176 -2.08 14.37 -1.03
C MET A 176 -0.59 14.15 -1.23
N MET A 177 0.05 14.94 -2.10
CA MET A 177 1.49 14.80 -2.37
C MET A 177 2.33 15.00 -1.11
N LEU A 178 1.96 15.99 -0.28
CA LEU A 178 2.65 16.25 0.99
C LEU A 178 2.53 15.05 1.92
N GLY A 179 1.31 14.52 2.12
CA GLY A 179 1.07 13.35 2.96
C GLY A 179 1.81 12.10 2.48
N MET A 180 1.81 11.86 1.15
CA MET A 180 2.55 10.76 0.52
C MET A 180 4.06 10.88 0.75
N LEU A 181 4.65 12.07 0.53
CA LEU A 181 6.08 12.30 0.73
C LEU A 181 6.48 12.09 2.18
N ILE A 182 5.67 12.54 3.14
CA ILE A 182 5.93 12.33 4.57
C ILE A 182 5.84 10.85 4.93
N SER A 183 4.79 10.12 4.48
CA SER A 183 4.69 8.68 4.69
C SER A 183 5.91 7.94 4.15
N LEU A 184 6.29 8.24 2.90
CA LEU A 184 7.43 7.61 2.24
C LEU A 184 8.74 7.91 2.97
N ALA A 185 8.98 9.18 3.31
CA ALA A 185 10.19 9.60 4.02
C ALA A 185 10.34 8.86 5.36
N ILE A 186 9.28 8.79 6.16
CA ILE A 186 9.28 8.07 7.45
C ILE A 186 9.57 6.58 7.22
N ARG A 187 8.93 5.94 6.22
CA ARG A 187 9.16 4.52 5.91
C ARG A 187 10.57 4.24 5.46
N LEU A 188 11.11 5.04 4.53
CA LEU A 188 12.48 4.88 4.06
C LEU A 188 13.49 5.11 5.20
N ALA A 189 13.25 6.10 6.04
CA ALA A 189 14.07 6.35 7.23
C ALA A 189 14.03 5.16 8.19
N ALA A 190 12.83 4.61 8.46
CA ALA A 190 12.68 3.44 9.32
C ALA A 190 13.40 2.20 8.76
N ILE A 191 13.32 1.97 7.46
CA ILE A 191 14.03 0.87 6.79
C ILE A 191 15.54 1.08 6.85
N ARG A 192 16.03 2.32 6.59
CA ARG A 192 17.46 2.64 6.54
C ARG A 192 18.15 2.57 7.88
N TRP A 193 17.49 3.01 8.94
CA TRP A 193 18.03 3.06 10.30
C TRP A 193 17.50 1.96 11.23
N HIS A 194 16.73 1.01 10.67
CA HIS A 194 16.14 -0.10 11.42
C HIS A 194 15.37 0.35 12.68
N LEU A 195 14.61 1.46 12.54
CA LEU A 195 13.82 2.01 13.63
C LEU A 195 12.67 1.07 13.98
N LYS A 196 12.54 0.77 15.27
CA LYS A 196 11.51 -0.13 15.78
C LYS A 196 10.74 0.52 16.92
N LEU A 197 9.48 0.15 17.05
CA LEU A 197 8.70 0.45 18.25
C LEU A 197 9.04 -0.56 19.35
N PRO A 198 8.96 -0.16 20.66
CA PRO A 198 9.16 -1.09 21.75
C PRO A 198 8.11 -2.21 21.68
N ALA A 199 8.56 -3.45 21.83
CA ALA A 199 7.64 -4.59 21.95
C ALA A 199 6.94 -4.56 23.32
N PHE A 200 5.64 -4.90 23.33
CA PHE A 200 4.91 -5.09 24.57
C PHE A 200 5.29 -6.45 25.15
N ILE A 201 6.11 -6.44 26.17
CA ILE A 201 6.57 -7.65 26.89
C ILE A 201 5.92 -7.64 28.27
N LEU A 202 5.07 -8.63 28.56
CA LEU A 202 4.64 -8.92 29.92
C LEU A 202 5.73 -9.75 30.58
N GLU A 203 6.48 -9.16 31.47
CA GLU A 203 7.32 -9.94 32.40
C GLU A 203 6.37 -10.74 33.32
N ARG A 204 6.48 -12.07 33.27
CA ARG A 204 5.82 -12.99 34.22
C ARG A 204 6.72 -13.27 35.38
#